data_364259a24f6d7176f78162cdb7fedcdd
#
_entry.id   364259a24f6d7176f78162cdb7fedcdd
#
_cell.length_a   1.000
_cell.length_b   1.000
_cell.length_c   1.000
_cell.angle_alpha   90.00
_cell.angle_beta   90.00
_cell.angle_gamma   90.00
#
_symmetry.space_group_name_H-M   'P 1'
#
loop_
_entity.id
_entity.type
_entity.pdbx_description
1 polymer ?
#
loop_
_entity_poly.entity_id
_entity_poly.type
_entity_poly.pdbx_seq_one_letter_code
_entity_poly.pdbx_strand_id
1 'polypeptide(L)'
;MDISSIAVNSSVYGVLPTKTSDCFTVSIGKRKNSNNNKFLFGFSNRSSLNLKIQAVHLDEVAADNPKSLTNTRLKDIEWPSPSDKIPFWKREFQTWDSNSEVPVNTEKDSDLLHVIHVTAEMAPIAKVGGLGDVVTGLSRACLSRGHKVDIMLPFYECIQKENIQEISLMSTYNSYYDGNWIETNAYSGMVSGIPVILLEPMNQFFKGEDVYGGSYNELEAYLFFSRACLEWMQVTGTQPDVIHVHEWQTGKPRIVLTIHNMEHYGECRQEQLQKCGLDGSLYATIDKAIDDRTIGHNPERLSLLKGGIVYSNSVVTVSPTYLQETLCSGWLSSALMTNHDKYYGILNGIDTVMWNPASDVFLPTNYHAQNTGGKKVCKKYLQRGFGLILEGRERVPLVVCISRLVAQKGLHLIRHAINHIQEIGGQMIVLGKAPDSRVQREFEALADLHNKGSTIRILLMYSEELSHMLYAGGDMVLVPSIYEPCGLAQMIGMRYGSVPIVRKTGGLADTVFDMDDESHPEIANGFVFEGIDEGSLSCALDRAFSYYQEKPIEWENIVQRVMQIDNSWNKTAGKYIDVYNSIRVRW
;
A
#
# COMPACT_ATOMS: atom_id res chain seq x y z
N MET A 1 -19.74 -40.02 7.44
CA MET A 1 -20.50 -39.66 6.24
C MET A 1 -19.84 -38.43 5.69
N ASP A 2 -19.21 -38.62 4.55
CA ASP A 2 -18.35 -37.66 3.88
C ASP A 2 -19.04 -36.35 3.51
N ILE A 3 -18.35 -35.25 3.80
CA ILE A 3 -18.59 -33.97 3.14
C ILE A 3 -17.26 -33.55 2.51
N SER A 4 -16.97 -34.15 1.36
CA SER A 4 -15.98 -33.66 0.42
C SER A 4 -16.73 -33.22 -0.84
N SER A 5 -16.24 -32.13 -1.44
CA SER A 5 -16.59 -31.56 -2.74
C SER A 5 -17.62 -30.42 -2.76
N ILE A 6 -17.10 -29.20 -2.69
CA ILE A 6 -17.60 -28.12 -3.55
C ILE A 6 -16.38 -27.63 -4.35
N ALA A 7 -16.22 -28.26 -5.51
CA ALA A 7 -15.33 -27.78 -6.56
C ALA A 7 -16.04 -26.65 -7.32
N VAL A 8 -15.52 -25.44 -7.24
CA VAL A 8 -15.94 -24.36 -8.14
C VAL A 8 -15.17 -24.54 -9.46
N ASN A 9 -15.90 -25.02 -10.46
CA ASN A 9 -15.45 -25.06 -11.84
C ASN A 9 -15.33 -23.64 -12.39
N SER A 10 -14.11 -23.19 -12.61
CA SER A 10 -13.81 -22.04 -13.47
C SER A 10 -13.16 -22.53 -14.77
N SER A 11 -13.97 -22.90 -15.74
CA SER A 11 -13.54 -23.10 -17.12
C SER A 11 -14.58 -22.49 -18.05
N VAL A 12 -14.36 -21.26 -18.47
CA VAL A 12 -14.81 -20.74 -19.78
C VAL A 12 -13.80 -19.69 -20.23
N TYR A 13 -12.82 -20.11 -21.01
CA TYR A 13 -12.17 -19.24 -21.97
C TYR A 13 -13.02 -19.22 -23.23
N GLY A 14 -13.91 -18.25 -23.34
CA GLY A 14 -14.60 -17.92 -24.57
C GLY A 14 -13.81 -16.87 -25.33
N VAL A 15 -13.24 -17.27 -26.45
CA VAL A 15 -12.66 -16.39 -27.46
C VAL A 15 -13.76 -15.46 -27.96
N LEU A 16 -13.62 -14.16 -27.72
CA LEU A 16 -14.47 -13.14 -28.34
C LEU A 16 -13.79 -12.64 -29.62
N PRO A 17 -14.54 -12.52 -30.72
CA PRO A 17 -14.03 -12.00 -31.97
C PRO A 17 -13.88 -10.47 -31.89
N THR A 18 -12.77 -10.01 -32.44
CA THR A 18 -12.51 -8.60 -32.73
C THR A 18 -13.63 -7.99 -33.58
N LYS A 19 -14.31 -6.98 -33.07
CA LYS A 19 -14.98 -5.96 -33.89
C LYS A 19 -14.58 -4.57 -33.42
N THR A 20 -14.00 -3.89 -34.37
CA THR A 20 -13.58 -2.51 -34.44
C THR A 20 -14.72 -1.51 -34.25
N SER A 21 -14.33 -0.36 -33.66
CA SER A 21 -14.93 0.98 -33.83
C SER A 21 -16.30 1.23 -33.20
N ASP A 22 -16.39 2.19 -32.30
CA ASP A 22 -16.70 3.58 -32.57
C ASP A 22 -16.61 4.41 -31.27
N CYS A 23 -15.53 5.14 -31.15
CA CYS A 23 -15.45 6.27 -30.22
C CYS A 23 -16.27 7.41 -30.78
N PHE A 24 -17.33 7.81 -30.10
CA PHE A 24 -18.03 9.06 -30.38
C PHE A 24 -17.14 10.24 -30.00
N THR A 25 -16.52 10.83 -31.00
CA THR A 25 -15.91 12.15 -30.91
C THR A 25 -17.00 13.22 -30.93
N VAL A 26 -17.20 13.89 -29.81
CA VAL A 26 -17.99 15.12 -29.75
C VAL A 26 -17.13 16.24 -30.34
N SER A 27 -17.40 16.59 -31.61
CA SER A 27 -16.80 17.76 -32.27
C SER A 27 -17.52 19.02 -31.81
N ILE A 28 -16.81 19.85 -31.05
CA ILE A 28 -17.24 21.23 -30.78
C ILE A 28 -16.94 22.07 -32.04
N GLY A 29 -17.98 22.41 -32.75
CA GLY A 29 -17.92 23.27 -33.94
C GLY A 29 -17.40 24.68 -33.61
N LYS A 30 -16.29 25.03 -34.22
CA LYS A 30 -15.81 26.41 -34.28
C LYS A 30 -16.68 27.20 -35.26
N ARG A 31 -17.51 28.11 -34.78
CA ARG A 31 -18.03 29.20 -35.57
C ARG A 31 -16.97 30.30 -35.68
N LYS A 32 -16.48 30.53 -36.89
CA LYS A 32 -15.79 31.75 -37.27
C LYS A 32 -16.81 32.89 -37.32
N ASN A 33 -16.56 33.97 -36.60
CA ASN A 33 -17.00 35.29 -37.02
C ASN A 33 -15.88 36.30 -36.76
N SER A 34 -15.50 36.94 -37.87
CA SER A 34 -14.64 38.09 -37.95
C SER A 34 -15.29 39.30 -37.28
N ASN A 35 -14.54 40.06 -36.49
CA ASN A 35 -14.41 41.50 -36.69
C ASN A 35 -13.38 42.10 -35.71
N ASN A 36 -12.59 42.97 -36.31
CA ASN A 36 -11.58 43.83 -35.72
C ASN A 36 -12.13 44.65 -34.54
N ASN A 37 -11.33 44.79 -33.48
CA ASN A 37 -11.06 46.10 -32.91
C ASN A 37 -9.79 46.07 -32.05
N LYS A 38 -8.85 46.93 -32.46
CA LYS A 38 -7.64 47.28 -31.71
C LYS A 38 -8.03 48.09 -30.48
N PHE A 39 -7.52 47.75 -29.33
CA PHE A 39 -7.28 48.71 -28.26
C PHE A 39 -5.88 48.47 -27.68
N LEU A 40 -5.09 49.53 -27.86
CA LEU A 40 -3.80 49.76 -27.20
C LEU A 40 -4.05 50.28 -25.78
N PHE A 41 -3.38 49.69 -24.81
CA PHE A 41 -2.96 50.32 -23.56
C PHE A 41 -1.69 49.57 -23.15
N GLY A 42 -0.54 50.15 -23.09
CA GLY A 42 -0.06 51.25 -22.31
C GLY A 42 0.82 50.64 -21.22
N PHE A 43 2.14 50.44 -21.53
CA PHE A 43 3.15 50.05 -20.53
C PHE A 43 3.29 51.16 -19.50
N SER A 44 3.27 50.82 -18.21
CA SER A 44 3.82 51.63 -17.15
C SER A 44 4.72 50.78 -16.24
N ASN A 45 5.89 51.28 -16.09
CA ASN A 45 7.12 50.79 -15.47
C ASN A 45 7.07 50.53 -13.97
N ARG A 46 7.90 49.56 -13.59
CA ARG A 46 8.87 49.55 -12.48
C ARG A 46 8.34 49.49 -11.04
N SER A 47 8.63 48.39 -10.39
CA SER A 47 9.38 48.43 -9.14
C SER A 47 10.21 47.13 -8.96
N SER A 48 11.52 47.31 -9.06
CA SER A 48 12.54 46.34 -8.75
C SER A 48 12.61 46.18 -7.23
N LEU A 49 12.24 45.01 -6.69
CA LEU A 49 12.54 44.63 -5.34
C LEU A 49 13.90 43.90 -5.35
N ASN A 50 14.94 44.64 -4.95
CA ASN A 50 16.25 44.09 -4.59
C ASN A 50 16.12 43.24 -3.32
N LEU A 51 16.10 41.94 -3.44
CA LEU A 51 16.36 41.00 -2.34
C LEU A 51 17.88 40.94 -2.16
N LYS A 52 18.37 41.63 -1.14
CA LYS A 52 19.73 41.45 -0.60
C LYS A 52 19.81 40.05 0.03
N ILE A 53 20.50 39.14 -0.64
CA ILE A 53 20.96 37.90 -0.03
C ILE A 53 22.11 38.31 0.94
N GLN A 54 21.85 38.28 2.24
CA GLN A 54 22.91 38.29 3.24
C GLN A 54 23.58 36.91 3.22
N ALA A 55 24.83 36.91 2.73
CA ALA A 55 25.73 35.77 2.93
C ALA A 55 26.05 35.68 4.43
N VAL A 56 25.55 34.68 5.08
CA VAL A 56 26.01 34.28 6.41
C VAL A 56 27.33 33.55 6.20
N HIS A 57 28.42 34.13 6.67
CA HIS A 57 29.69 33.43 6.83
C HIS A 57 29.49 32.25 7.79
N LEU A 58 29.50 31.04 7.23
CA LEU A 58 29.71 29.83 8.01
C LEU A 58 31.23 29.66 8.16
N ASP A 59 31.71 29.76 9.38
CA ASP A 59 33.07 29.42 9.75
C ASP A 59 33.38 27.98 9.31
N GLU A 60 34.56 27.83 8.72
CA GLU A 60 35.18 26.56 8.34
C GLU A 60 35.28 25.64 9.57
N VAL A 61 34.32 24.73 9.71
CA VAL A 61 34.52 23.52 10.50
C VAL A 61 35.23 22.52 9.58
N ALA A 62 36.44 22.16 9.98
CA ALA A 62 37.34 21.28 9.27
C ALA A 62 36.64 20.08 8.65
N ALA A 63 36.72 19.97 7.33
CA ALA A 63 36.22 18.85 6.57
C ALA A 63 37.04 17.59 6.90
N ASP A 64 36.52 16.74 7.76
CA ASP A 64 37.03 15.40 7.94
C ASP A 64 36.79 14.60 6.64
N ASN A 65 37.87 14.05 6.12
CA ASN A 65 38.02 13.43 4.83
C ASN A 65 37.09 12.18 4.69
N PRO A 66 36.06 12.19 3.85
CA PRO A 66 35.05 11.10 3.80
C PRO A 66 35.60 9.76 3.31
N LYS A 67 36.86 9.72 2.85
CA LYS A 67 37.51 8.48 2.37
C LYS A 67 38.03 7.56 3.48
N SER A 68 38.17 8.01 4.70
CA SER A 68 38.69 7.20 5.82
C SER A 68 37.59 6.42 6.57
N LEU A 69 36.35 6.91 6.54
CA LEU A 69 35.21 6.30 7.26
C LEU A 69 34.65 5.03 6.61
N THR A 70 34.76 4.88 5.28
CA THR A 70 34.22 3.73 4.56
C THR A 70 35.08 2.47 4.65
N ASN A 71 36.40 2.60 4.76
CA ASN A 71 37.34 1.45 4.77
C ASN A 71 37.46 0.74 6.12
N THR A 72 37.26 1.44 7.23
CA THR A 72 37.35 0.83 8.57
C THR A 72 36.10 -0.01 8.90
N ARG A 73 34.93 0.41 8.42
CA ARG A 73 33.62 -0.24 8.73
C ARG A 73 33.35 -1.51 7.94
N LEU A 74 33.88 -1.66 6.73
CA LEU A 74 33.71 -2.87 5.90
C LEU A 74 34.44 -4.09 6.48
N LYS A 75 35.42 -3.90 7.39
CA LYS A 75 36.19 -4.98 8.02
C LYS A 75 35.41 -5.69 9.13
N ASP A 76 34.41 -5.03 9.71
CA ASP A 76 33.67 -5.52 10.87
C ASP A 76 32.36 -6.21 10.48
N ILE A 77 31.98 -6.23 9.20
CA ILE A 77 30.77 -6.90 8.73
C ILE A 77 31.02 -8.41 8.65
N GLU A 78 30.28 -9.16 9.45
CA GLU A 78 30.20 -10.62 9.32
C GLU A 78 29.37 -11.00 8.08
N TRP A 79 30.08 -11.34 7.00
CA TRP A 79 29.43 -11.67 5.73
C TRP A 79 28.67 -12.99 5.82
N PRO A 80 27.43 -13.06 5.31
CA PRO A 80 26.63 -14.26 5.34
C PRO A 80 27.07 -15.30 4.30
N SER A 81 26.72 -16.55 4.58
CA SER A 81 26.87 -17.69 3.69
C SER A 81 25.56 -18.45 3.55
N PRO A 82 25.28 -19.08 2.40
CA PRO A 82 24.11 -19.96 2.24
C PRO A 82 24.12 -21.17 3.18
N SER A 83 25.29 -21.50 3.76
CA SER A 83 25.46 -22.60 4.73
C SER A 83 25.19 -22.17 6.18
N ASP A 84 24.87 -20.93 6.46
CA ASP A 84 24.61 -20.45 7.80
C ASP A 84 23.38 -21.12 8.40
N LYS A 85 23.48 -21.54 9.67
CA LYS A 85 22.40 -22.25 10.38
C LYS A 85 21.19 -21.33 10.65
N ILE A 86 21.46 -20.05 10.87
CA ILE A 86 20.43 -19.03 11.10
C ILE A 86 20.31 -18.23 9.80
N PRO A 87 19.10 -18.02 9.28
CA PRO A 87 18.90 -17.15 8.12
C PRO A 87 19.52 -15.77 8.37
N PHE A 88 20.34 -15.31 7.44
CA PHE A 88 21.13 -14.09 7.61
C PHE A 88 20.27 -12.83 7.84
N TRP A 89 19.03 -12.80 7.39
CA TRP A 89 18.08 -11.70 7.60
C TRP A 89 17.46 -11.70 9.00
N LYS A 90 17.69 -12.72 9.82
CA LYS A 90 17.32 -12.78 11.25
C LYS A 90 18.47 -12.40 12.17
N ARG A 91 19.60 -11.94 11.62
CA ARG A 91 20.71 -11.43 12.42
C ARG A 91 20.37 -10.04 12.93
N GLU A 92 20.67 -9.78 14.21
CA GLU A 92 20.58 -8.43 14.78
C GLU A 92 21.83 -7.64 14.38
N PHE A 93 21.61 -6.45 13.84
CA PHE A 93 22.67 -5.49 13.57
C PHE A 93 22.70 -4.46 14.69
N GLN A 94 23.92 -4.05 15.12
CA GLN A 94 24.06 -2.98 16.10
C GLN A 94 23.51 -1.69 15.49
N THR A 95 22.48 -1.14 16.11
CA THR A 95 22.00 0.20 15.78
C THR A 95 23.07 1.20 16.19
N TRP A 96 23.56 1.96 15.25
CA TRP A 96 24.34 3.15 15.57
C TRP A 96 23.36 4.15 16.16
N ASP A 97 23.71 4.67 17.37
CA ASP A 97 23.01 5.80 17.97
C ASP A 97 23.00 6.97 16.98
N SER A 98 22.03 6.98 16.09
CA SER A 98 21.69 8.17 15.36
C SER A 98 20.78 8.99 16.27
N ASN A 99 21.39 9.78 17.16
CA ASN A 99 20.72 10.91 17.83
C ASN A 99 20.32 12.00 16.82
N SER A 100 19.97 11.63 15.63
CA SER A 100 19.30 12.46 14.64
C SER A 100 17.85 11.98 14.48
N GLU A 101 17.07 12.11 15.54
CA GLU A 101 15.69 12.45 15.35
C GLU A 101 15.68 13.76 14.57
N VAL A 102 15.57 13.69 13.25
CA VAL A 102 15.11 14.84 12.49
C VAL A 102 13.70 15.09 13.01
N PRO A 103 13.48 16.12 13.83
CA PRO A 103 12.14 16.42 14.28
C PRO A 103 11.35 16.71 13.02
N VAL A 104 10.41 15.83 12.69
CA VAL A 104 9.41 16.11 11.69
C VAL A 104 8.57 17.22 12.30
N ASN A 105 8.94 18.46 12.01
CA ASN A 105 8.23 19.63 12.47
C ASN A 105 6.94 19.73 11.68
N THR A 106 5.96 18.89 12.02
CA THR A 106 4.60 18.98 11.50
C THR A 106 3.92 20.14 12.21
N GLU A 107 3.58 21.17 11.45
CA GLU A 107 2.68 22.20 11.93
C GLU A 107 1.38 21.54 12.45
N LYS A 108 1.01 21.87 13.68
CA LYS A 108 -0.25 21.37 14.26
C LYS A 108 -1.42 22.09 13.61
N ASP A 109 -2.45 21.35 13.28
CA ASP A 109 -3.68 21.92 12.76
C ASP A 109 -4.39 22.71 13.86
N SER A 110 -5.00 23.84 13.50
CA SER A 110 -5.72 24.70 14.43
C SER A 110 -7.06 24.11 14.85
N ASP A 111 -7.67 23.29 14.01
CA ASP A 111 -9.01 22.73 14.15
C ASP A 111 -8.90 21.23 14.45
N LEU A 112 -8.79 20.87 15.72
CA LEU A 112 -8.54 19.50 16.14
C LEU A 112 -9.78 18.62 15.98
N LEU A 113 -9.56 17.39 15.52
CA LEU A 113 -10.58 16.36 15.31
C LEU A 113 -10.35 15.18 16.25
N HIS A 114 -11.43 14.50 16.61
CA HIS A 114 -11.40 13.14 17.14
C HIS A 114 -11.82 12.17 16.04
N VAL A 115 -10.89 11.36 15.55
CA VAL A 115 -11.11 10.37 14.49
C VAL A 115 -11.01 8.98 15.08
N ILE A 116 -12.01 8.14 14.83
CA ILE A 116 -11.96 6.72 15.15
C ILE A 116 -11.84 5.92 13.85
N HIS A 117 -10.74 5.20 13.69
CA HIS A 117 -10.58 4.24 12.61
C HIS A 117 -11.19 2.90 13.00
N VAL A 118 -12.08 2.35 12.18
CA VAL A 118 -12.64 1.00 12.33
C VAL A 118 -12.07 0.14 11.21
N THR A 119 -11.34 -0.91 11.56
CA THR A 119 -10.55 -1.68 10.60
C THR A 119 -10.38 -3.14 11.02
N ALA A 120 -10.08 -4.00 10.04
CA ALA A 120 -9.68 -5.39 10.28
C ALA A 120 -8.17 -5.55 10.51
N GLU A 121 -7.34 -4.63 9.99
CA GLU A 121 -5.88 -4.73 10.07
C GLU A 121 -5.25 -3.50 10.71
N MET A 122 -4.15 -3.74 11.44
CA MET A 122 -3.23 -2.72 11.94
C MET A 122 -1.82 -3.30 12.05
N ALA A 123 -0.82 -2.62 11.49
CA ALA A 123 0.58 -3.01 11.69
C ALA A 123 1.10 -2.55 13.07
N PRO A 124 1.92 -3.34 13.76
CA PRO A 124 2.38 -4.69 13.38
C PRO A 124 1.46 -5.82 13.90
N ILE A 125 0.45 -5.54 14.72
CA ILE A 125 -0.27 -6.52 15.57
C ILE A 125 -1.23 -7.44 14.82
N ALA A 126 -1.82 -6.98 13.72
CA ALA A 126 -2.77 -7.71 12.88
C ALA A 126 -2.57 -7.29 11.42
N LYS A 127 -1.43 -7.68 10.82
CA LYS A 127 -1.04 -7.28 9.47
C LYS A 127 -1.08 -8.47 8.53
N VAL A 128 -1.87 -8.35 7.46
CA VAL A 128 -1.92 -9.32 6.34
C VAL A 128 -1.48 -8.68 5.03
N GLY A 129 -1.78 -7.40 4.85
CA GLY A 129 -1.48 -6.66 3.63
C GLY A 129 -1.11 -5.21 3.88
N GLY A 130 -1.19 -4.41 2.83
CA GLY A 130 -0.91 -2.97 2.92
C GLY A 130 -1.94 -2.18 3.73
N LEU A 131 -3.12 -2.75 4.00
CA LEU A 131 -4.16 -2.08 4.79
C LEU A 131 -3.66 -1.74 6.20
N GLY A 132 -2.99 -2.69 6.87
CA GLY A 132 -2.42 -2.46 8.19
C GLY A 132 -1.42 -1.31 8.21
N ASP A 133 -0.54 -1.22 7.20
CA ASP A 133 0.43 -0.13 7.08
C ASP A 133 -0.26 1.23 6.83
N VAL A 134 -1.31 1.24 6.01
CA VAL A 134 -2.08 2.45 5.71
C VAL A 134 -2.76 2.99 6.96
N VAL A 135 -3.46 2.15 7.72
CA VAL A 135 -4.16 2.55 8.94
C VAL A 135 -3.17 3.09 9.97
N THR A 136 -2.07 2.37 10.21
CA THR A 136 -1.03 2.79 11.16
C THR A 136 -0.38 4.11 10.73
N GLY A 137 0.00 4.24 9.46
CA GLY A 137 0.68 5.43 8.93
C GLY A 137 -0.21 6.67 8.94
N LEU A 138 -1.47 6.56 8.49
CA LEU A 138 -2.43 7.66 8.51
C LEU A 138 -2.75 8.10 9.95
N SER A 139 -2.97 7.14 10.86
CA SER A 139 -3.24 7.43 12.27
C SER A 139 -2.09 8.19 12.93
N ARG A 140 -0.84 7.76 12.68
CA ARG A 140 0.36 8.45 13.18
C ARG A 140 0.48 9.86 12.62
N ALA A 141 0.20 10.05 11.33
CA ALA A 141 0.23 11.37 10.71
C ALA A 141 -0.85 12.31 11.28
N CYS A 142 -2.06 11.81 11.54
CA CYS A 142 -3.11 12.59 12.20
C CYS A 142 -2.71 12.97 13.66
N LEU A 143 -2.15 12.03 14.42
CA LEU A 143 -1.64 12.30 15.78
C LEU A 143 -0.53 13.34 15.78
N SER A 144 0.42 13.27 14.83
CA SER A 144 1.54 14.23 14.73
C SER A 144 1.05 15.65 14.43
N ARG A 145 -0.09 15.80 13.75
CA ARG A 145 -0.76 17.08 13.49
C ARG A 145 -1.65 17.56 14.64
N GLY A 146 -1.74 16.80 15.73
CA GLY A 146 -2.43 17.16 16.97
C GLY A 146 -3.85 16.61 17.12
N HIS A 147 -4.37 15.87 16.13
CA HIS A 147 -5.70 15.25 16.22
C HIS A 147 -5.71 14.13 17.25
N LYS A 148 -6.87 13.86 17.85
CA LYS A 148 -7.10 12.67 18.64
C LYS A 148 -7.47 11.52 17.71
N VAL A 149 -6.81 10.38 17.85
CA VAL A 149 -7.06 9.18 17.04
C VAL A 149 -7.17 7.98 17.95
N ASP A 150 -8.17 7.13 17.71
CA ASP A 150 -8.31 5.81 18.27
C ASP A 150 -8.50 4.80 17.13
N ILE A 151 -7.92 3.60 17.22
CA ILE A 151 -8.13 2.52 16.25
C ILE A 151 -8.93 1.41 16.91
N MET A 152 -10.06 1.03 16.31
CA MET A 152 -10.88 -0.09 16.76
C MET A 152 -10.61 -1.32 15.89
N LEU A 153 -10.28 -2.44 16.56
CA LEU A 153 -9.95 -3.73 15.95
C LEU A 153 -10.69 -4.88 16.65
N PRO A 154 -10.99 -5.99 15.95
CA PRO A 154 -11.29 -7.23 16.63
C PRO A 154 -10.09 -7.70 17.47
N PHE A 155 -10.34 -8.24 18.66
CA PHE A 155 -9.29 -8.87 19.44
C PHE A 155 -9.11 -10.33 18.97
N TYR A 156 -8.39 -10.48 17.85
CA TYR A 156 -8.11 -11.79 17.28
C TYR A 156 -7.30 -12.66 18.24
N GLU A 157 -7.54 -13.96 18.23
CA GLU A 157 -6.72 -14.90 18.99
C GLU A 157 -5.26 -14.93 18.52
N CYS A 158 -5.04 -14.74 17.22
CA CYS A 158 -3.72 -14.68 16.57
C CYS A 158 -2.97 -13.35 16.74
N ILE A 159 -3.53 -12.36 17.45
CA ILE A 159 -2.92 -11.04 17.59
C ILE A 159 -1.58 -11.11 18.36
N GLN A 160 -0.60 -10.35 17.92
CA GLN A 160 0.73 -10.27 18.55
C GLN A 160 0.67 -9.40 19.81
N LYS A 161 0.28 -10.00 20.93
CA LYS A 161 0.03 -9.29 22.21
C LYS A 161 1.27 -8.61 22.76
N GLU A 162 2.46 -9.13 22.48
CA GLU A 162 3.75 -8.58 22.87
C GLU A 162 4.01 -7.17 22.30
N ASN A 163 3.37 -6.83 21.20
CA ASN A 163 3.47 -5.51 20.57
C ASN A 163 2.42 -4.50 21.08
N ILE A 164 1.59 -4.89 22.06
CA ILE A 164 0.57 -4.04 22.65
C ILE A 164 1.01 -3.65 24.07
N GLN A 165 1.27 -2.36 24.26
CA GLN A 165 1.64 -1.81 25.56
C GLN A 165 0.39 -1.45 26.37
N GLU A 166 0.47 -1.54 27.70
CA GLU A 166 -0.55 -1.07 28.66
C GLU A 166 -1.96 -1.64 28.40
N ILE A 167 -2.04 -2.91 27.96
CA ILE A 167 -3.33 -3.54 27.71
C ILE A 167 -4.15 -3.65 28.99
N SER A 168 -5.37 -3.14 28.97
CA SER A 168 -6.27 -3.17 30.12
C SER A 168 -7.73 -3.26 29.68
N LEU A 169 -8.56 -3.97 30.47
CA LEU A 169 -9.99 -4.03 30.26
C LEU A 169 -10.63 -2.66 30.60
N MET A 170 -11.24 -2.02 29.61
CA MET A 170 -11.94 -0.73 29.78
C MET A 170 -13.38 -0.91 30.22
N SER A 171 -14.10 -1.80 29.56
CA SER A 171 -15.52 -2.02 29.77
C SER A 171 -15.96 -3.37 29.25
N THR A 172 -17.01 -3.91 29.85
CA THR A 172 -17.77 -5.05 29.35
C THR A 172 -19.18 -4.56 29.02
N TYR A 173 -19.67 -4.89 27.84
CA TYR A 173 -21.00 -4.49 27.37
C TYR A 173 -21.60 -5.63 26.53
N ASN A 174 -22.86 -5.46 26.12
CA ASN A 174 -23.51 -6.48 25.30
C ASN A 174 -23.75 -5.95 23.88
N SER A 175 -23.43 -6.77 22.88
CA SER A 175 -23.72 -6.51 21.49
C SER A 175 -24.70 -7.52 20.93
N TYR A 176 -25.63 -7.03 20.12
CA TYR A 176 -26.72 -7.87 19.58
C TYR A 176 -26.26 -8.73 18.41
N TYR A 177 -26.62 -10.02 18.47
CA TYR A 177 -26.44 -10.95 17.35
C TYR A 177 -27.46 -12.10 17.44
N ASP A 178 -28.18 -12.35 16.35
CA ASP A 178 -29.10 -13.47 16.14
C ASP A 178 -30.09 -13.71 17.31
N GLY A 179 -30.80 -12.66 17.70
CA GLY A 179 -31.77 -12.70 18.80
C GLY A 179 -31.16 -12.65 20.20
N ASN A 180 -29.86 -12.67 20.35
CA ASN A 180 -29.15 -12.72 21.62
C ASN A 180 -28.27 -11.48 21.85
N TRP A 181 -28.00 -11.20 23.11
CA TRP A 181 -27.03 -10.19 23.53
C TRP A 181 -25.74 -10.90 23.92
N ILE A 182 -24.69 -10.70 23.11
CA ILE A 182 -23.37 -11.31 23.31
C ILE A 182 -22.54 -10.37 24.17
N GLU A 183 -22.08 -10.87 25.31
CA GLU A 183 -21.11 -10.15 26.15
C GLU A 183 -19.84 -9.88 25.34
N THR A 184 -19.38 -8.64 25.35
CA THR A 184 -18.22 -8.18 24.59
C THR A 184 -17.31 -7.35 25.49
N ASN A 185 -16.06 -7.75 25.61
CA ASN A 185 -15.03 -7.03 26.32
C ASN A 185 -14.35 -6.03 25.42
N ALA A 186 -14.16 -4.81 25.88
CA ALA A 186 -13.37 -3.78 25.23
C ALA A 186 -12.09 -3.53 26.02
N TYR A 187 -10.95 -3.73 25.39
CA TYR A 187 -9.63 -3.47 25.97
C TYR A 187 -9.02 -2.23 25.35
N SER A 188 -8.34 -1.42 26.16
CA SER A 188 -7.45 -0.37 25.67
C SER A 188 -6.02 -0.85 25.64
N GLY A 189 -5.23 -0.28 24.76
CA GLY A 189 -3.79 -0.48 24.68
C GLY A 189 -3.12 0.57 23.80
N MET A 190 -1.80 0.49 23.70
CA MET A 190 -1.00 1.34 22.84
C MET A 190 -0.17 0.47 21.89
N VAL A 191 -0.20 0.79 20.59
CA VAL A 191 0.60 0.11 19.57
C VAL A 191 1.44 1.15 18.83
N SER A 192 2.75 1.09 19.00
CA SER A 192 3.68 2.08 18.39
C SER A 192 3.28 3.53 18.64
N GLY A 193 2.79 3.85 19.85
CA GLY A 193 2.35 5.19 20.25
C GLY A 193 0.95 5.58 19.76
N ILE A 194 0.17 4.65 19.18
CA ILE A 194 -1.19 4.87 18.71
C ILE A 194 -2.17 4.17 19.66
N PRO A 195 -3.20 4.87 20.20
CA PRO A 195 -4.24 4.26 21.02
C PRO A 195 -5.07 3.25 20.23
N VAL A 196 -5.29 2.07 20.83
CA VAL A 196 -6.12 1.02 20.24
C VAL A 196 -7.22 0.57 21.19
N ILE A 197 -8.34 0.19 20.62
CA ILE A 197 -9.50 -0.41 21.29
C ILE A 197 -9.74 -1.77 20.66
N LEU A 198 -9.57 -2.82 21.44
CA LEU A 198 -9.70 -4.20 20.98
C LEU A 198 -11.01 -4.78 21.50
N LEU A 199 -11.88 -5.26 20.60
CA LEU A 199 -13.17 -5.83 20.95
C LEU A 199 -13.13 -7.36 20.91
N GLU A 200 -13.38 -7.99 22.05
CA GLU A 200 -13.44 -9.42 22.22
C GLU A 200 -14.87 -9.89 22.54
N PRO A 201 -15.62 -10.42 21.57
CA PRO A 201 -16.90 -11.05 21.86
C PRO A 201 -16.71 -12.41 22.56
N MET A 202 -17.56 -12.70 23.53
CA MET A 202 -17.53 -13.96 24.30
C MET A 202 -18.26 -15.08 23.52
N ASN A 203 -17.93 -15.25 22.26
CA ASN A 203 -18.39 -16.31 21.37
C ASN A 203 -17.24 -16.85 20.51
N GLN A 204 -17.53 -17.57 19.41
CA GLN A 204 -16.52 -18.16 18.54
C GLN A 204 -15.96 -17.22 17.47
N PHE A 205 -16.37 -15.94 17.44
CA PHE A 205 -15.85 -14.99 16.49
C PHE A 205 -14.39 -14.61 16.81
N PHE A 206 -13.58 -14.47 15.77
CA PHE A 206 -12.17 -14.08 15.86
C PHE A 206 -11.26 -15.06 16.64
N LYS A 207 -11.71 -16.31 16.84
CA LYS A 207 -10.97 -17.38 17.53
C LYS A 207 -10.25 -18.31 16.53
N GLY A 208 -9.48 -17.73 15.60
CA GLY A 208 -8.73 -18.47 14.59
C GLY A 208 -7.24 -18.12 14.60
N GLU A 209 -6.46 -18.88 13.84
CA GLU A 209 -5.00 -18.71 13.74
C GLU A 209 -4.60 -17.56 12.78
N ASP A 210 -5.53 -17.07 11.96
CA ASP A 210 -5.31 -16.03 10.97
C ASP A 210 -6.33 -14.89 11.13
N VAL A 211 -5.95 -13.68 10.68
CA VAL A 211 -6.85 -12.51 10.64
C VAL A 211 -8.00 -12.75 9.67
N TYR A 212 -7.72 -13.34 8.50
CA TYR A 212 -8.72 -13.71 7.50
C TYR A 212 -8.74 -15.22 7.29
N GLY A 213 -9.94 -15.78 7.12
CA GLY A 213 -10.15 -17.20 6.85
C GLY A 213 -10.06 -18.10 8.09
N GLY A 214 -9.71 -17.55 9.26
CA GLY A 214 -9.56 -18.31 10.51
C GLY A 214 -10.81 -18.37 11.37
N SER A 215 -11.77 -17.45 11.18
CA SER A 215 -12.95 -17.36 12.03
C SER A 215 -14.14 -18.17 11.51
N TYR A 216 -14.87 -18.78 12.44
CA TYR A 216 -16.18 -19.34 12.12
C TYR A 216 -17.12 -18.22 11.63
N ASN A 217 -17.77 -18.43 10.46
CA ASN A 217 -18.64 -17.43 9.82
C ASN A 217 -18.01 -16.03 9.76
N GLU A 218 -16.86 -15.90 9.13
CA GLU A 218 -16.06 -14.67 9.07
C GLU A 218 -16.87 -13.43 8.67
N LEU A 219 -17.72 -13.53 7.66
CA LEU A 219 -18.58 -12.42 7.25
C LEU A 219 -19.49 -11.96 8.41
N GLU A 220 -20.13 -12.89 9.11
CA GLU A 220 -21.01 -12.58 10.25
C GLU A 220 -20.22 -12.01 11.42
N ALA A 221 -18.98 -12.47 11.62
CA ALA A 221 -18.09 -11.95 12.65
C ALA A 221 -17.76 -10.46 12.41
N TYR A 222 -17.46 -10.07 11.17
CA TYR A 222 -17.20 -8.66 10.84
C TYR A 222 -18.47 -7.80 10.85
N LEU A 223 -19.63 -8.32 10.45
CA LEU A 223 -20.91 -7.63 10.62
C LEU A 223 -21.21 -7.38 12.10
N PHE A 224 -21.01 -8.38 12.95
CA PHE A 224 -21.10 -8.25 14.38
C PHE A 224 -20.13 -7.19 14.91
N PHE A 225 -18.85 -7.25 14.52
CA PHE A 225 -17.82 -6.29 14.93
C PHE A 225 -18.21 -4.86 14.59
N SER A 226 -18.71 -4.63 13.38
CA SER A 226 -19.14 -3.30 12.93
C SER A 226 -20.24 -2.74 13.83
N ARG A 227 -21.19 -3.58 14.23
CA ARG A 227 -22.24 -3.22 15.17
C ARG A 227 -21.69 -3.01 16.58
N ALA A 228 -20.85 -3.90 17.06
CA ALA A 228 -20.24 -3.83 18.38
C ALA A 228 -19.45 -2.54 18.59
N CYS A 229 -18.76 -2.04 17.57
CA CYS A 229 -18.08 -0.74 17.61
C CYS A 229 -19.05 0.40 17.92
N LEU A 230 -20.22 0.43 17.27
CA LEU A 230 -21.23 1.48 17.49
C LEU A 230 -21.88 1.36 18.87
N GLU A 231 -22.21 0.16 19.30
CA GLU A 231 -22.78 -0.11 20.61
C GLU A 231 -21.80 0.26 21.73
N TRP A 232 -20.51 -0.01 21.54
CA TRP A 232 -19.45 0.45 22.46
C TRP A 232 -19.42 1.97 22.56
N MET A 233 -19.42 2.70 21.43
CA MET A 233 -19.44 4.15 21.42
C MET A 233 -20.68 4.69 22.13
N GLN A 234 -21.84 4.05 21.92
CA GLN A 234 -23.10 4.44 22.57
C GLN A 234 -23.05 4.23 24.09
N VAL A 235 -22.58 3.06 24.54
CA VAL A 235 -22.50 2.72 25.97
C VAL A 235 -21.49 3.61 26.71
N THR A 236 -20.37 3.92 26.08
CA THR A 236 -19.33 4.78 26.68
C THR A 236 -19.60 6.28 26.51
N GLY A 237 -20.59 6.65 25.71
CA GLY A 237 -20.86 8.05 25.36
C GLY A 237 -19.77 8.67 24.45
N THR A 238 -18.97 7.85 23.79
CA THR A 238 -17.91 8.31 22.90
C THR A 238 -18.50 8.89 21.62
N GLN A 239 -18.20 10.16 21.34
CA GLN A 239 -18.71 10.90 20.18
C GLN A 239 -17.54 11.45 19.36
N PRO A 240 -16.99 10.69 18.40
CA PRO A 240 -15.95 11.20 17.53
C PRO A 240 -16.54 12.22 16.51
N ASP A 241 -15.67 13.11 16.01
CA ASP A 241 -16.01 13.98 14.89
C ASP A 241 -16.22 13.17 13.60
N VAL A 242 -15.40 12.12 13.43
CA VAL A 242 -15.40 11.25 12.25
C VAL A 242 -15.18 9.79 12.65
N ILE A 243 -15.97 8.90 12.07
CA ILE A 243 -15.68 7.47 12.02
C ILE A 243 -15.12 7.18 10.63
N HIS A 244 -13.86 6.76 10.55
CA HIS A 244 -13.21 6.37 9.31
C HIS A 244 -13.19 4.85 9.21
N VAL A 245 -13.97 4.33 8.30
CA VAL A 245 -14.12 2.89 8.07
C VAL A 245 -13.25 2.46 6.89
N HIS A 246 -12.49 1.41 7.07
CA HIS A 246 -11.64 0.81 6.04
C HIS A 246 -12.31 -0.46 5.53
N GLU A 247 -12.57 -0.52 4.22
CA GLU A 247 -13.32 -1.57 3.53
C GLU A 247 -14.84 -1.55 3.86
N TRP A 248 -15.54 -2.67 3.70
CA TRP A 248 -17.01 -2.78 3.73
C TRP A 248 -17.68 -2.78 5.13
N GLN A 249 -16.95 -2.53 6.19
CA GLN A 249 -17.42 -2.57 7.59
C GLN A 249 -18.02 -1.20 7.99
N THR A 250 -19.34 -1.05 8.04
CA THR A 250 -20.01 0.26 8.18
C THR A 250 -20.92 0.44 9.38
N GLY A 251 -21.09 1.69 9.84
CA GLY A 251 -22.09 2.17 10.82
C GLY A 251 -22.29 3.70 10.77
N LYS A 252 -23.43 4.24 11.25
CA LYS A 252 -23.69 5.70 11.29
C LYS A 252 -23.10 6.32 12.57
N PRO A 253 -22.37 7.39 12.61
CA PRO A 253 -22.61 8.79 12.28
C PRO A 253 -21.71 9.27 11.13
N ARG A 254 -21.05 10.38 11.08
CA ARG A 254 -20.29 10.90 9.94
C ARG A 254 -19.18 9.96 9.51
N ILE A 255 -19.41 9.30 8.39
CA ILE A 255 -18.59 8.20 7.92
C ILE A 255 -17.80 8.64 6.72
N VAL A 256 -16.50 8.44 6.80
CA VAL A 256 -15.61 8.31 5.65
C VAL A 256 -15.39 6.84 5.42
N LEU A 257 -15.66 6.38 4.21
CA LEU A 257 -15.35 5.02 3.77
C LEU A 257 -14.10 5.08 2.89
N THR A 258 -13.04 4.37 3.24
CA THR A 258 -11.92 4.16 2.31
C THR A 258 -11.99 2.77 1.71
N ILE A 259 -11.97 2.72 0.38
CA ILE A 259 -11.97 1.51 -0.44
C ILE A 259 -10.54 1.27 -0.94
N HIS A 260 -9.89 0.24 -0.39
CA HIS A 260 -8.52 -0.12 -0.76
C HIS A 260 -8.46 -1.03 -1.97
N ASN A 261 -9.48 -1.90 -2.15
CA ASN A 261 -9.56 -2.80 -3.28
C ASN A 261 -11.03 -3.12 -3.61
N MET A 262 -11.48 -2.79 -4.83
CA MET A 262 -12.86 -3.00 -5.29
C MET A 262 -13.23 -4.49 -5.48
N GLU A 263 -12.28 -5.41 -5.46
CA GLU A 263 -12.59 -6.84 -5.56
C GLU A 263 -13.18 -7.44 -4.29
N HIS A 264 -12.98 -6.78 -3.15
CA HIS A 264 -13.50 -7.23 -1.86
C HIS A 264 -14.78 -6.46 -1.50
N TYR A 265 -15.89 -6.81 -2.12
CA TYR A 265 -17.15 -6.06 -2.02
C TYR A 265 -18.12 -6.53 -0.92
N GLY A 266 -17.71 -7.50 -0.10
CA GLY A 266 -18.50 -7.97 1.03
C GLY A 266 -19.89 -8.49 0.60
N GLU A 267 -19.94 -9.62 -0.09
CA GLU A 267 -21.20 -10.27 -0.44
C GLU A 267 -21.88 -10.85 0.79
N CYS A 268 -23.14 -10.50 1.03
CA CYS A 268 -23.93 -11.07 2.11
C CYS A 268 -25.37 -11.38 1.65
N ARG A 269 -26.06 -12.23 2.41
CA ARG A 269 -27.49 -12.45 2.28
C ARG A 269 -28.24 -11.53 3.23
N GLN A 270 -29.49 -11.19 2.87
CA GLN A 270 -30.37 -10.41 3.74
C GLN A 270 -30.51 -11.01 5.13
N GLU A 271 -30.60 -12.34 5.24
CA GLU A 271 -30.67 -13.06 6.51
C GLU A 271 -29.46 -12.81 7.41
N GLN A 272 -28.26 -12.68 6.84
CA GLN A 272 -27.03 -12.41 7.60
C GLN A 272 -27.04 -11.00 8.21
N LEU A 273 -27.57 -10.01 7.47
CA LEU A 273 -27.78 -8.65 8.01
C LEU A 273 -28.82 -8.66 9.12
N GLN A 274 -29.91 -9.41 8.96
CA GLN A 274 -30.95 -9.52 9.97
C GLN A 274 -30.44 -10.12 11.28
N LYS A 275 -29.50 -11.06 11.25
CA LYS A 275 -28.82 -11.58 12.45
C LYS A 275 -28.11 -10.46 13.23
N CYS A 276 -27.57 -9.47 12.55
CA CYS A 276 -26.99 -8.28 13.17
C CYS A 276 -28.04 -7.21 13.50
N GLY A 277 -29.35 -7.53 13.39
CA GLY A 277 -30.45 -6.60 13.66
C GLY A 277 -30.54 -5.44 12.67
N LEU A 278 -29.99 -5.63 11.46
CA LEU A 278 -30.12 -4.67 10.37
C LEU A 278 -31.26 -5.08 9.45
N ASP A 279 -32.07 -4.11 9.01
CA ASP A 279 -33.11 -4.37 8.03
C ASP A 279 -32.49 -4.45 6.64
N GLY A 280 -32.30 -5.68 6.16
CA GLY A 280 -31.76 -5.94 4.82
C GLY A 280 -32.61 -5.35 3.69
N SER A 281 -33.91 -5.08 3.91
CA SER A 281 -34.80 -4.48 2.92
C SER A 281 -34.35 -3.07 2.50
N LEU A 282 -33.70 -2.32 3.38
CA LEU A 282 -33.12 -1.01 3.06
C LEU A 282 -31.97 -1.09 2.06
N TYR A 283 -31.28 -2.24 2.04
CA TYR A 283 -30.19 -2.54 1.10
C TYR A 283 -30.67 -3.27 -0.14
N ALA A 284 -31.85 -3.90 -0.08
CA ALA A 284 -32.45 -4.75 -1.13
C ALA A 284 -33.21 -3.97 -2.21
N THR A 285 -33.15 -2.65 -2.24
CA THR A 285 -33.65 -1.91 -3.39
C THR A 285 -32.75 -2.22 -4.58
N ILE A 286 -33.36 -2.74 -5.63
CA ILE A 286 -32.74 -3.28 -6.87
C ILE A 286 -31.65 -2.34 -7.41
N ASP A 287 -31.83 -1.04 -7.28
CA ASP A 287 -30.94 -0.02 -7.81
C ASP A 287 -29.70 0.25 -6.94
N LYS A 288 -29.62 -0.27 -5.72
CA LYS A 288 -28.62 0.20 -4.73
C LYS A 288 -27.80 -0.89 -4.05
N ALA A 289 -28.29 -2.13 -4.03
CA ALA A 289 -27.72 -3.19 -3.21
C ALA A 289 -27.43 -4.50 -3.94
N ILE A 290 -27.93 -4.73 -5.13
CA ILE A 290 -27.74 -5.98 -5.86
C ILE A 290 -26.65 -5.80 -6.90
N ASP A 291 -25.62 -6.64 -6.80
CA ASP A 291 -24.56 -6.76 -7.80
C ASP A 291 -25.12 -7.42 -9.07
N ASP A 292 -24.89 -6.83 -10.24
CA ASP A 292 -25.32 -7.36 -11.54
C ASP A 292 -24.81 -8.79 -11.79
N ARG A 293 -23.67 -9.17 -11.19
CA ARG A 293 -23.15 -10.56 -11.26
C ARG A 293 -23.96 -11.55 -10.45
N THR A 294 -24.66 -11.10 -9.42
CA THR A 294 -25.49 -11.94 -8.56
C THR A 294 -26.94 -12.01 -9.00
N ILE A 295 -27.44 -11.05 -9.78
CA ILE A 295 -28.81 -11.01 -10.29
C ILE A 295 -29.18 -12.28 -11.06
N GLY A 296 -28.26 -12.83 -11.85
CA GLY A 296 -28.45 -14.07 -12.59
C GLY A 296 -28.29 -15.36 -11.77
N HIS A 297 -27.65 -15.30 -10.60
CA HIS A 297 -27.27 -16.47 -9.82
C HIS A 297 -27.92 -16.53 -8.43
N ASN A 298 -28.07 -15.37 -7.75
CA ASN A 298 -28.69 -15.31 -6.43
C ASN A 298 -29.19 -13.88 -6.13
N PRO A 299 -30.45 -13.54 -6.46
CA PRO A 299 -31.01 -12.20 -6.31
C PRO A 299 -31.14 -11.73 -4.85
N GLU A 300 -30.97 -12.64 -3.87
CA GLU A 300 -31.00 -12.30 -2.44
C GLU A 300 -29.65 -11.83 -1.91
N ARG A 301 -28.59 -11.84 -2.70
CA ARG A 301 -27.27 -11.37 -2.29
C ARG A 301 -27.15 -9.87 -2.41
N LEU A 302 -26.57 -9.27 -1.37
CA LEU A 302 -26.34 -7.86 -1.21
C LEU A 302 -24.83 -7.58 -1.25
N SER A 303 -24.43 -6.38 -1.71
CA SER A 303 -23.07 -5.89 -1.59
C SER A 303 -22.97 -4.86 -0.47
N LEU A 304 -22.20 -5.20 0.58
CA LEU A 304 -21.97 -4.31 1.71
C LEU A 304 -21.20 -3.06 1.27
N LEU A 305 -20.23 -3.21 0.37
CA LEU A 305 -19.45 -2.09 -0.16
C LEU A 305 -20.34 -1.11 -0.94
N LYS A 306 -21.28 -1.61 -1.76
CA LYS A 306 -22.27 -0.75 -2.44
C LYS A 306 -23.13 0.03 -1.44
N GLY A 307 -23.56 -0.63 -0.37
CA GLY A 307 -24.25 0.03 0.74
C GLY A 307 -23.38 1.09 1.41
N GLY A 308 -22.12 0.77 1.67
CA GLY A 308 -21.13 1.70 2.21
C GLY A 308 -20.95 2.96 1.34
N ILE A 309 -20.83 2.79 0.01
CA ILE A 309 -20.73 3.90 -0.95
C ILE A 309 -21.96 4.81 -0.86
N VAL A 310 -23.16 4.24 -0.83
CA VAL A 310 -24.42 5.01 -0.83
C VAL A 310 -24.61 5.79 0.49
N TYR A 311 -24.32 5.16 1.63
CA TYR A 311 -24.66 5.71 2.94
C TYR A 311 -23.53 6.48 3.63
N SER A 312 -22.28 6.39 3.19
CA SER A 312 -21.18 7.21 3.72
C SER A 312 -21.33 8.68 3.32
N ASN A 313 -20.82 9.57 4.15
CA ASN A 313 -20.77 11.00 3.86
C ASN A 313 -19.72 11.33 2.81
N SER A 314 -18.59 10.62 2.85
CA SER A 314 -17.54 10.69 1.85
C SER A 314 -16.99 9.30 1.59
N VAL A 315 -16.58 9.05 0.36
CA VAL A 315 -15.93 7.82 -0.09
C VAL A 315 -14.56 8.19 -0.63
N VAL A 316 -13.54 7.48 -0.20
CA VAL A 316 -12.16 7.67 -0.64
C VAL A 316 -11.68 6.39 -1.30
N THR A 317 -10.91 6.51 -2.36
CA THR A 317 -10.06 5.41 -2.85
C THR A 317 -8.60 5.86 -2.88
N VAL A 318 -7.71 4.91 -3.05
CA VAL A 318 -6.31 5.03 -2.65
C VAL A 318 -5.37 5.57 -3.72
N SER A 319 -5.92 6.08 -4.83
CA SER A 319 -5.16 6.90 -5.79
C SER A 319 -6.08 7.62 -6.79
N PRO A 320 -5.64 8.73 -7.39
CA PRO A 320 -6.39 9.47 -8.41
C PRO A 320 -6.66 8.64 -9.68
N THR A 321 -5.66 7.92 -10.19
CA THR A 321 -5.82 7.08 -11.38
C THR A 321 -6.77 5.91 -11.11
N TYR A 322 -6.66 5.27 -9.95
CA TYR A 322 -7.58 4.19 -9.58
C TYR A 322 -9.03 4.67 -9.42
N LEU A 323 -9.23 5.89 -8.92
CA LEU A 323 -10.56 6.52 -8.93
C LEU A 323 -11.13 6.55 -10.36
N GLN A 324 -10.37 7.00 -11.35
CA GLN A 324 -10.82 7.05 -12.74
C GLN A 324 -11.07 5.66 -13.31
N GLU A 325 -10.19 4.70 -13.06
CA GLU A 325 -10.35 3.32 -13.49
C GLU A 325 -11.66 2.72 -12.95
N THR A 326 -12.00 2.95 -11.68
CA THR A 326 -13.20 2.42 -11.04
C THR A 326 -14.50 3.12 -11.46
N LEU A 327 -14.44 4.37 -11.88
CA LEU A 327 -15.57 5.08 -12.49
C LEU A 327 -15.87 4.58 -13.90
N CYS A 328 -14.83 4.22 -14.67
CA CYS A 328 -14.96 3.80 -16.05
C CYS A 328 -15.30 2.30 -16.21
N SER A 329 -14.94 1.47 -15.24
CA SER A 329 -15.07 0.02 -15.35
C SER A 329 -15.32 -0.66 -14.00
N GLY A 330 -15.86 -1.85 -14.06
CA GLY A 330 -16.18 -2.65 -12.88
C GLY A 330 -17.66 -2.57 -12.49
N TRP A 331 -18.06 -3.55 -11.70
CA TRP A 331 -19.46 -3.74 -11.32
C TRP A 331 -20.00 -2.66 -10.34
N LEU A 332 -19.13 -1.93 -9.62
CA LEU A 332 -19.50 -0.79 -8.76
C LEU A 332 -19.51 0.55 -9.50
N SER A 333 -19.07 0.62 -10.76
CA SER A 333 -18.93 1.89 -11.49
C SER A 333 -20.21 2.72 -11.51
N SER A 334 -21.37 2.09 -11.70
CA SER A 334 -22.68 2.78 -11.68
C SER A 334 -22.97 3.43 -10.30
N ALA A 335 -22.70 2.71 -9.20
CA ALA A 335 -22.89 3.24 -7.86
C ALA A 335 -21.91 4.38 -7.56
N LEU A 336 -20.67 4.26 -8.01
CA LEU A 336 -19.64 5.30 -7.85
C LEU A 336 -19.96 6.54 -8.70
N MET A 337 -20.38 6.36 -9.95
CA MET A 337 -20.81 7.46 -10.81
C MET A 337 -21.99 8.24 -10.22
N THR A 338 -22.96 7.53 -9.63
CA THR A 338 -24.11 8.18 -8.97
C THR A 338 -23.71 8.98 -7.73
N ASN A 339 -22.60 8.62 -7.08
CA ASN A 339 -22.08 9.23 -5.87
C ASN A 339 -20.72 9.93 -6.10
N HIS A 340 -20.43 10.35 -7.34
CA HIS A 340 -19.13 10.89 -7.72
C HIS A 340 -18.77 12.22 -7.02
N ASP A 341 -19.77 12.99 -6.60
CA ASP A 341 -19.64 14.26 -5.88
C ASP A 341 -18.98 14.09 -4.49
N LYS A 342 -19.06 12.92 -3.90
CA LYS A 342 -18.45 12.57 -2.61
C LYS A 342 -17.34 11.53 -2.71
N TYR A 343 -16.85 11.22 -3.92
CA TYR A 343 -15.83 10.21 -4.18
C TYR A 343 -14.49 10.84 -4.51
N TYR A 344 -13.46 10.52 -3.72
CA TYR A 344 -12.13 11.13 -3.76
C TYR A 344 -11.05 10.09 -3.99
N GLY A 345 -10.07 10.40 -4.83
CA GLY A 345 -8.85 9.61 -5.01
C GLY A 345 -7.69 10.23 -4.22
N ILE A 346 -7.27 9.60 -3.13
CA ILE A 346 -6.17 10.09 -2.29
C ILE A 346 -5.08 9.02 -2.24
N LEU A 347 -3.90 9.36 -2.77
CA LEU A 347 -2.76 8.47 -2.74
C LEU A 347 -2.34 8.18 -1.30
N ASN A 348 -2.08 6.91 -0.97
CA ASN A 348 -1.51 6.55 0.32
C ASN A 348 -0.08 7.05 0.46
N GLY A 349 0.37 7.24 1.70
CA GLY A 349 1.76 7.45 2.03
C GLY A 349 2.44 6.18 2.54
N ILE A 350 3.75 6.25 2.74
CA ILE A 350 4.51 5.24 3.48
C ILE A 350 4.90 5.79 4.86
N ASP A 351 5.07 4.90 5.82
CA ASP A 351 5.61 5.23 7.13
C ASP A 351 7.12 5.40 7.04
N THR A 352 7.59 6.64 7.02
CA THR A 352 9.01 6.96 6.87
C THR A 352 9.84 6.79 8.15
N VAL A 353 9.23 6.43 9.26
CA VAL A 353 9.92 6.00 10.48
C VAL A 353 10.29 4.53 10.34
N MET A 354 9.32 3.70 9.98
CA MET A 354 9.50 2.26 9.75
C MET A 354 10.38 1.99 8.52
N TRP A 355 10.11 2.66 7.41
CA TRP A 355 10.82 2.48 6.14
C TRP A 355 11.86 3.59 5.94
N ASN A 356 13.00 3.48 6.66
CA ASN A 356 14.06 4.49 6.61
C ASN A 356 15.46 3.87 6.56
N PRO A 357 16.12 3.82 5.38
CA PRO A 357 17.44 3.19 5.26
C PRO A 357 18.53 3.87 6.10
N ALA A 358 18.29 5.09 6.60
CA ALA A 358 19.25 5.78 7.46
C ALA A 358 19.26 5.27 8.92
N SER A 359 18.17 4.64 9.38
CA SER A 359 18.01 4.16 10.76
C SER A 359 17.46 2.73 10.85
N ASP A 360 17.39 2.02 9.73
CA ASP A 360 16.82 0.68 9.64
C ASP A 360 17.69 -0.36 10.37
N VAL A 361 17.11 -1.01 11.35
CA VAL A 361 17.77 -2.01 12.20
C VAL A 361 18.03 -3.34 11.48
N PHE A 362 17.33 -3.61 10.37
CA PHE A 362 17.46 -4.84 9.60
C PHE A 362 18.60 -4.79 8.59
N LEU A 363 19.30 -3.68 8.47
CA LEU A 363 20.36 -3.51 7.46
C LEU A 363 21.76 -3.70 8.04
N PRO A 364 22.65 -4.39 7.32
CA PRO A 364 24.08 -4.51 7.72
C PRO A 364 24.81 -3.18 7.70
N THR A 365 24.28 -2.19 6.99
CA THR A 365 24.82 -0.83 6.93
C THR A 365 23.73 0.15 6.52
N ASN A 366 23.57 1.22 7.27
CA ASN A 366 22.63 2.29 6.96
C ASN A 366 23.19 3.23 5.88
N TYR A 367 22.31 3.95 5.20
CA TYR A 367 22.65 4.91 4.15
C TYR A 367 21.51 5.91 3.91
N HIS A 368 21.79 6.98 3.16
CA HIS A 368 20.80 8.00 2.78
C HIS A 368 21.10 8.54 1.38
N ALA A 369 20.21 9.37 0.84
CA ALA A 369 20.27 9.84 -0.54
C ALA A 369 21.61 10.51 -0.93
N GLN A 370 22.25 11.26 0.00
CA GLN A 370 23.52 11.92 -0.25
C GLN A 370 24.73 10.98 -0.10
N ASN A 371 24.54 9.79 0.47
CA ASN A 371 25.56 8.77 0.63
C ASN A 371 24.98 7.37 0.47
N THR A 372 24.94 6.89 -0.75
CA THR A 372 24.37 5.59 -1.17
C THR A 372 25.35 4.42 -1.02
N GLY A 373 26.55 4.64 -0.45
CA GLY A 373 27.57 3.60 -0.31
C GLY A 373 27.10 2.36 0.45
N GLY A 374 26.26 2.54 1.48
CA GLY A 374 25.68 1.44 2.25
C GLY A 374 24.76 0.55 1.43
N LYS A 375 24.04 1.08 0.43
CA LYS A 375 23.22 0.30 -0.49
C LYS A 375 24.03 -0.77 -1.24
N LYS A 376 25.24 -0.42 -1.69
CA LYS A 376 26.16 -1.36 -2.37
C LYS A 376 26.60 -2.48 -1.42
N VAL A 377 26.75 -2.18 -0.12
CA VAL A 377 27.05 -3.18 0.92
C VAL A 377 25.86 -4.10 1.13
N CYS A 378 24.65 -3.55 1.27
CA CYS A 378 23.41 -4.35 1.39
C CYS A 378 23.23 -5.28 0.20
N LYS A 379 23.47 -4.83 -1.04
CA LYS A 379 23.44 -5.67 -2.23
C LYS A 379 24.42 -6.84 -2.13
N LYS A 380 25.68 -6.58 -1.80
CA LYS A 380 26.69 -7.65 -1.64
C LYS A 380 26.32 -8.60 -0.51
N TYR A 381 25.71 -8.10 0.55
CA TYR A 381 25.25 -8.91 1.68
C TYR A 381 24.17 -9.91 1.23
N LEU A 382 23.15 -9.45 0.50
CA LEU A 382 22.12 -10.29 -0.09
C LEU A 382 22.71 -11.34 -1.06
N GLN A 383 23.57 -10.88 -1.98
CA GLN A 383 24.19 -11.76 -2.97
C GLN A 383 24.97 -12.90 -2.32
N ARG A 384 25.73 -12.62 -1.27
CA ARG A 384 26.48 -13.64 -0.53
C ARG A 384 25.56 -14.57 0.25
N GLY A 385 24.60 -14.02 0.99
CA GLY A 385 23.66 -14.80 1.81
C GLY A 385 22.81 -15.77 0.98
N PHE A 386 22.46 -15.38 -0.24
CA PHE A 386 21.73 -16.23 -1.16
C PHE A 386 22.62 -17.03 -2.11
N GLY A 387 23.95 -16.91 -2.04
CA GLY A 387 24.85 -17.62 -2.95
C GLY A 387 24.67 -17.23 -4.41
N LEU A 388 24.38 -15.95 -4.68
CA LEU A 388 24.35 -15.42 -6.06
C LEU A 388 25.76 -15.15 -6.55
N ILE A 389 26.02 -15.37 -7.85
CA ILE A 389 27.38 -15.22 -8.43
C ILE A 389 27.86 -13.78 -8.31
N LEU A 390 29.09 -13.63 -7.77
CA LEU A 390 29.81 -12.35 -7.67
C LEU A 390 31.04 -12.29 -8.57
N GLU A 391 31.59 -13.45 -8.98
CA GLU A 391 32.88 -13.54 -9.65
C GLU A 391 32.87 -12.89 -11.04
N GLY A 392 33.80 -11.93 -11.24
CA GLY A 392 34.02 -11.26 -12.52
C GLY A 392 32.92 -10.31 -12.99
N ARG A 393 31.90 -10.04 -12.15
CA ARG A 393 30.74 -9.21 -12.51
C ARG A 393 30.40 -8.23 -11.40
N GLU A 394 31.20 -7.21 -11.18
CA GLU A 394 30.94 -6.19 -10.15
C GLU A 394 29.63 -5.38 -10.34
N ARG A 395 29.05 -5.44 -11.54
CA ARG A 395 27.88 -4.66 -11.96
C ARG A 395 26.74 -5.51 -12.54
N VAL A 396 26.41 -6.62 -11.90
CA VAL A 396 25.20 -7.39 -12.27
C VAL A 396 23.97 -6.68 -11.68
N PRO A 397 22.96 -6.32 -12.50
CA PRO A 397 21.69 -5.77 -11.97
C PRO A 397 20.99 -6.80 -11.09
N LEU A 398 20.50 -6.36 -9.93
CA LEU A 398 19.68 -7.15 -9.01
C LEU A 398 18.27 -6.60 -8.97
N VAL A 399 17.31 -7.38 -9.49
CA VAL A 399 15.88 -7.06 -9.44
C VAL A 399 15.23 -7.76 -8.25
N VAL A 400 14.41 -7.05 -7.50
CA VAL A 400 13.61 -7.64 -6.42
C VAL A 400 12.13 -7.52 -6.74
N CYS A 401 11.37 -8.57 -6.43
CA CYS A 401 9.91 -8.60 -6.53
C CYS A 401 9.33 -9.08 -5.20
N ILE A 402 8.66 -8.18 -4.48
CA ILE A 402 8.11 -8.43 -3.16
C ILE A 402 6.61 -8.29 -3.26
N SER A 403 5.86 -9.41 -3.22
CA SER A 403 4.43 -9.39 -3.51
C SER A 403 3.73 -10.65 -3.05
N ARG A 404 2.44 -10.53 -2.69
CA ARG A 404 1.57 -11.71 -2.60
C ARG A 404 1.44 -12.34 -4.00
N LEU A 405 1.54 -13.67 -4.09
CA LEU A 405 1.44 -14.37 -5.36
C LEU A 405 -0.03 -14.64 -5.70
N VAL A 406 -0.72 -13.61 -6.17
CA VAL A 406 -2.13 -13.63 -6.59
C VAL A 406 -2.26 -13.10 -8.02
N ALA A 407 -3.35 -13.44 -8.71
CA ALA A 407 -3.57 -13.08 -10.12
C ALA A 407 -3.42 -11.56 -10.38
N GLN A 408 -3.91 -10.74 -9.46
CA GLN A 408 -3.78 -9.28 -9.48
C GLN A 408 -2.32 -8.81 -9.69
N LYS A 409 -1.35 -9.53 -9.15
CA LYS A 409 0.07 -9.15 -9.18
C LYS A 409 0.81 -9.58 -10.45
N GLY A 410 0.08 -10.10 -11.45
CA GLY A 410 0.67 -10.45 -12.75
C GLY A 410 1.57 -11.69 -12.70
N LEU A 411 1.05 -12.81 -12.18
CA LEU A 411 1.82 -14.05 -11.98
C LEU A 411 2.56 -14.52 -13.25
N HIS A 412 1.92 -14.38 -14.42
CA HIS A 412 2.56 -14.75 -15.71
C HIS A 412 3.72 -13.80 -16.04
N LEU A 413 3.60 -12.51 -15.73
CA LEU A 413 4.67 -11.53 -15.93
C LEU A 413 5.83 -11.78 -14.95
N ILE A 414 5.54 -12.16 -13.68
CA ILE A 414 6.60 -12.53 -12.73
C ILE A 414 7.36 -13.76 -13.23
N ARG A 415 6.66 -14.79 -13.73
CA ARG A 415 7.29 -16.00 -14.29
C ARG A 415 8.14 -15.66 -15.52
N HIS A 416 7.63 -14.82 -16.40
CA HIS A 416 8.38 -14.36 -17.55
C HIS A 416 9.64 -13.58 -17.14
N ALA A 417 9.52 -12.66 -16.19
CA ALA A 417 10.64 -11.87 -15.67
C ALA A 417 11.77 -12.73 -15.10
N ILE A 418 11.46 -13.83 -14.41
CA ILE A 418 12.45 -14.78 -13.88
C ILE A 418 13.35 -15.31 -15.00
N ASN A 419 12.77 -15.74 -16.11
CA ASN A 419 13.52 -16.27 -17.26
C ASN A 419 14.25 -15.16 -18.01
N HIS A 420 13.55 -14.08 -18.36
CA HIS A 420 14.11 -12.99 -19.15
C HIS A 420 15.29 -12.30 -18.45
N ILE A 421 15.19 -12.03 -17.15
CA ILE A 421 16.29 -11.43 -16.37
C ILE A 421 17.52 -12.33 -16.35
N GLN A 422 17.32 -13.65 -16.27
CA GLN A 422 18.42 -14.60 -16.36
C GLN A 422 19.08 -14.59 -17.74
N GLU A 423 18.30 -14.51 -18.82
CA GLU A 423 18.77 -14.46 -20.21
C GLU A 423 19.58 -13.20 -20.49
N ILE A 424 19.15 -12.03 -20.00
CA ILE A 424 19.87 -10.76 -20.17
C ILE A 424 21.01 -10.55 -19.16
N GLY A 425 21.33 -11.60 -18.37
CA GLY A 425 22.50 -11.64 -17.49
C GLY A 425 22.34 -10.92 -16.16
N GLY A 426 21.11 -10.74 -15.69
CA GLY A 426 20.78 -10.17 -14.39
C GLY A 426 20.61 -11.20 -13.28
N GLN A 427 20.25 -10.70 -12.10
CA GLN A 427 19.87 -11.48 -10.93
C GLN A 427 18.48 -11.06 -10.46
N MET A 428 17.70 -12.02 -9.92
CA MET A 428 16.39 -11.71 -9.37
C MET A 428 16.12 -12.45 -8.07
N ILE A 429 15.47 -11.75 -7.14
CA ILE A 429 14.94 -12.35 -5.91
C ILE A 429 13.44 -12.07 -5.84
N VAL A 430 12.66 -13.13 -5.73
CA VAL A 430 11.19 -13.07 -5.52
C VAL A 430 10.90 -13.45 -4.09
N LEU A 431 10.19 -12.59 -3.36
CA LEU A 431 9.67 -12.85 -2.01
C LEU A 431 8.15 -12.76 -2.03
N GLY A 432 7.47 -13.85 -1.70
CA GLY A 432 6.03 -13.86 -1.63
C GLY A 432 5.42 -15.23 -1.37
N LYS A 433 4.20 -15.25 -0.86
CA LYS A 433 3.43 -16.46 -0.61
C LYS A 433 2.14 -16.41 -1.42
N ALA A 434 1.71 -17.56 -1.94
CA ALA A 434 0.42 -17.69 -2.61
C ALA A 434 -0.63 -18.24 -1.63
N PRO A 435 -1.80 -17.61 -1.50
CA PRO A 435 -2.91 -18.19 -0.74
C PRO A 435 -3.57 -19.37 -1.48
N ASP A 436 -3.54 -19.38 -2.82
CA ASP A 436 -4.02 -20.50 -3.63
C ASP A 436 -2.96 -21.60 -3.70
N SER A 437 -3.31 -22.80 -3.26
CA SER A 437 -2.41 -23.96 -3.24
C SER A 437 -1.92 -24.43 -4.63
N ARG A 438 -2.64 -24.11 -5.71
CA ARG A 438 -2.22 -24.41 -7.09
C ARG A 438 -1.10 -23.47 -7.51
N VAL A 439 -1.29 -22.16 -7.28
CA VAL A 439 -0.27 -21.13 -7.53
C VAL A 439 0.97 -21.40 -6.66
N GLN A 440 0.76 -21.75 -5.39
CA GLN A 440 1.86 -22.09 -4.49
C GLN A 440 2.73 -23.22 -5.05
N ARG A 441 2.11 -24.33 -5.50
CA ARG A 441 2.82 -25.47 -6.10
C ARG A 441 3.53 -25.13 -7.42
N GLU A 442 2.94 -24.24 -8.25
CA GLU A 442 3.60 -23.77 -9.47
C GLU A 442 4.90 -23.01 -9.14
N PHE A 443 4.85 -22.12 -8.17
CA PHE A 443 6.03 -21.37 -7.75
C PHE A 443 7.04 -22.22 -6.95
N GLU A 444 6.60 -23.25 -6.24
CA GLU A 444 7.49 -24.27 -5.65
C GLU A 444 8.30 -25.01 -6.72
N ALA A 445 7.66 -25.41 -7.81
CA ALA A 445 8.35 -26.04 -8.95
C ALA A 445 9.35 -25.07 -9.60
N LEU A 446 9.03 -23.80 -9.75
CA LEU A 446 9.96 -22.78 -10.22
C LEU A 446 11.13 -22.58 -9.24
N ALA A 447 10.85 -22.57 -7.94
CA ALA A 447 11.89 -22.47 -6.91
C ALA A 447 12.84 -23.67 -6.97
N ASP A 448 12.33 -24.89 -7.13
CA ASP A 448 13.13 -26.12 -7.27
C ASP A 448 14.04 -26.09 -8.50
N LEU A 449 13.59 -25.45 -9.57
CA LEU A 449 14.36 -25.30 -10.81
C LEU A 449 15.45 -24.23 -10.65
N HIS A 450 15.09 -23.04 -10.18
CA HIS A 450 15.96 -21.87 -10.23
C HIS A 450 16.85 -21.69 -9.00
N ASN A 451 16.41 -22.10 -7.79
CA ASN A 451 17.17 -21.89 -6.54
C ASN A 451 18.48 -22.69 -6.47
N LYS A 452 18.65 -23.71 -7.34
CA LYS A 452 19.90 -24.46 -7.48
C LYS A 452 20.97 -23.68 -8.27
N GLY A 453 20.54 -22.70 -9.05
CA GLY A 453 21.40 -21.80 -9.81
C GLY A 453 22.03 -20.72 -8.94
N SER A 454 22.62 -19.74 -9.60
CA SER A 454 23.36 -18.66 -8.94
C SER A 454 22.91 -17.26 -9.38
N THR A 455 21.73 -17.17 -10.01
CA THR A 455 21.18 -15.92 -10.55
C THR A 455 19.79 -15.59 -9.99
N ILE A 456 18.98 -16.61 -9.68
CA ILE A 456 17.60 -16.44 -9.24
C ILE A 456 17.39 -17.03 -7.85
N ARG A 457 16.55 -16.39 -7.02
CA ARG A 457 16.03 -16.93 -5.76
C ARG A 457 14.55 -16.65 -5.65
N ILE A 458 13.78 -17.69 -5.34
CA ILE A 458 12.34 -17.64 -5.13
C ILE A 458 12.07 -18.11 -3.71
N LEU A 459 11.52 -17.23 -2.89
CA LEU A 459 11.29 -17.43 -1.46
C LEU A 459 9.78 -17.34 -1.21
N LEU A 460 9.17 -18.51 -0.97
CA LEU A 460 7.71 -18.66 -0.84
C LEU A 460 7.27 -18.49 0.62
N MET A 461 7.56 -17.33 1.16
CA MET A 461 7.27 -16.97 2.54
C MET A 461 6.96 -15.49 2.69
N TYR A 462 6.45 -15.09 3.84
CA TYR A 462 6.44 -13.71 4.28
C TYR A 462 7.59 -13.50 5.28
N SER A 463 8.34 -12.42 5.11
CA SER A 463 9.31 -11.93 6.10
C SER A 463 9.48 -10.44 5.90
N GLU A 464 9.14 -9.69 6.95
CA GLU A 464 9.29 -8.22 6.96
C GLU A 464 10.77 -7.84 6.98
N GLU A 465 11.57 -8.46 7.83
CA GLU A 465 13.00 -8.20 7.96
C GLU A 465 13.74 -8.40 6.62
N LEU A 466 13.37 -9.48 5.91
CA LEU A 466 13.93 -9.74 4.59
C LEU A 466 13.46 -8.72 3.55
N SER A 467 12.23 -8.24 3.64
CA SER A 467 11.72 -7.21 2.71
C SER A 467 12.52 -5.91 2.81
N HIS A 468 12.88 -5.46 4.03
CA HIS A 468 13.77 -4.32 4.25
C HIS A 468 15.13 -4.52 3.56
N MET A 469 15.75 -5.67 3.75
CA MET A 469 17.02 -6.00 3.09
C MET A 469 16.91 -6.06 1.57
N LEU A 470 15.80 -6.60 1.03
CA LEU A 470 15.58 -6.70 -0.42
C LEU A 470 15.43 -5.30 -1.03
N TYR A 471 14.64 -4.41 -0.43
CA TYR A 471 14.56 -3.03 -0.90
C TYR A 471 15.91 -2.30 -0.81
N ALA A 472 16.68 -2.55 0.26
CA ALA A 472 17.99 -1.94 0.42
C ALA A 472 19.04 -2.44 -0.57
N GLY A 473 19.04 -3.73 -0.88
CA GLY A 473 20.05 -4.34 -1.74
C GLY A 473 19.65 -4.44 -3.21
N GLY A 474 18.36 -4.38 -3.55
CA GLY A 474 17.88 -4.37 -4.93
C GLY A 474 18.30 -3.11 -5.68
N ASP A 475 18.75 -3.24 -6.93
CA ASP A 475 18.94 -2.08 -7.80
C ASP A 475 17.60 -1.62 -8.36
N MET A 476 16.71 -2.56 -8.63
CA MET A 476 15.40 -2.35 -9.21
C MET A 476 14.33 -3.08 -8.41
N VAL A 477 13.14 -2.51 -8.31
CA VAL A 477 11.94 -3.15 -7.76
C VAL A 477 10.92 -3.35 -8.88
N LEU A 478 10.52 -4.60 -9.11
CA LEU A 478 9.57 -4.98 -10.14
C LEU A 478 8.16 -5.10 -9.54
N VAL A 479 7.20 -4.34 -10.09
CA VAL A 479 5.78 -4.38 -9.69
C VAL A 479 4.89 -4.53 -10.94
N PRO A 480 4.76 -5.73 -11.51
CA PRO A 480 4.08 -5.97 -12.79
C PRO A 480 2.58 -6.24 -12.60
N SER A 481 1.94 -5.55 -11.68
CA SER A 481 0.54 -5.78 -11.31
C SER A 481 -0.41 -5.52 -12.48
N ILE A 482 -1.42 -6.39 -12.64
CA ILE A 482 -2.48 -6.23 -13.64
C ILE A 482 -3.37 -5.03 -13.29
N TYR A 483 -3.62 -4.83 -12.02
CA TYR A 483 -4.17 -3.60 -11.46
C TYR A 483 -3.57 -3.38 -10.06
N GLU A 484 -3.32 -2.12 -9.72
CA GLU A 484 -2.71 -1.76 -8.44
C GLU A 484 -3.37 -0.50 -7.89
N PRO A 485 -4.32 -0.61 -6.95
CA PRO A 485 -5.05 0.54 -6.44
C PRO A 485 -4.16 1.68 -5.97
N CYS A 486 -3.13 1.38 -5.20
CA CYS A 486 -2.13 2.35 -4.77
C CYS A 486 -0.71 1.88 -5.06
N GLY A 487 -0.35 0.68 -4.55
CA GLY A 487 1.02 0.20 -4.53
C GLY A 487 1.86 0.89 -3.45
N LEU A 488 2.38 0.11 -2.51
CA LEU A 488 3.35 0.58 -1.53
C LEU A 488 4.77 0.14 -1.91
N ALA A 489 4.90 -1.00 -2.57
CA ALA A 489 6.19 -1.62 -2.88
C ALA A 489 7.11 -0.70 -3.71
N GLN A 490 6.58 0.02 -4.72
CA GLN A 490 7.36 0.97 -5.50
C GLN A 490 7.79 2.18 -4.67
N MET A 491 6.89 2.70 -3.81
CA MET A 491 7.21 3.85 -2.95
C MET A 491 8.27 3.50 -1.89
N ILE A 492 8.14 2.31 -1.27
CA ILE A 492 9.15 1.78 -0.34
C ILE A 492 10.46 1.52 -1.10
N GLY A 493 10.41 0.88 -2.26
CA GLY A 493 11.58 0.66 -3.11
C GLY A 493 12.31 1.96 -3.43
N MET A 494 11.59 3.00 -3.86
CA MET A 494 12.15 4.34 -4.11
C MET A 494 12.81 4.92 -2.84
N ARG A 495 12.18 4.79 -1.68
CA ARG A 495 12.74 5.26 -0.41
C ARG A 495 14.09 4.60 -0.09
N TYR A 496 14.27 3.35 -0.49
CA TYR A 496 15.53 2.59 -0.36
C TYR A 496 16.45 2.68 -1.59
N GLY A 497 16.11 3.52 -2.57
CA GLY A 497 16.91 3.71 -3.78
C GLY A 497 16.83 2.55 -4.78
N SER A 498 15.82 1.69 -4.69
CA SER A 498 15.50 0.70 -5.73
C SER A 498 14.63 1.36 -6.78
N VAL A 499 15.12 1.40 -8.02
CA VAL A 499 14.42 2.05 -9.14
C VAL A 499 13.23 1.20 -9.58
N PRO A 500 12.00 1.75 -9.65
CA PRO A 500 10.83 0.96 -9.97
C PRO A 500 10.73 0.62 -11.46
N ILE A 501 10.31 -0.65 -11.74
CA ILE A 501 9.84 -1.11 -13.05
C ILE A 501 8.41 -1.54 -12.85
N VAL A 502 7.45 -0.81 -13.43
CA VAL A 502 6.03 -0.97 -13.11
C VAL A 502 5.14 -0.99 -14.34
N ARG A 503 3.98 -1.64 -14.22
CA ARG A 503 2.91 -1.48 -15.18
C ARG A 503 2.11 -0.21 -14.86
N LYS A 504 1.71 0.55 -15.88
CA LYS A 504 0.95 1.79 -15.76
C LYS A 504 -0.51 1.51 -15.41
N THR A 505 -0.82 1.50 -14.13
CA THR A 505 -2.17 1.30 -13.60
C THR A 505 -2.29 1.88 -12.19
N GLY A 506 -3.45 2.41 -11.85
CA GLY A 506 -3.77 2.94 -10.53
C GLY A 506 -2.67 3.79 -9.91
N GLY A 507 -2.32 3.53 -8.66
CA GLY A 507 -1.29 4.30 -7.96
C GLY A 507 0.12 4.14 -8.49
N LEU A 508 0.41 3.10 -9.29
CA LEU A 508 1.70 3.00 -9.99
C LEU A 508 1.83 4.12 -11.04
N ALA A 509 0.76 4.41 -11.78
CA ALA A 509 0.73 5.50 -12.75
C ALA A 509 0.81 6.89 -12.08
N ASP A 510 0.38 7.01 -10.83
CA ASP A 510 0.42 8.27 -10.07
C ASP A 510 1.78 8.51 -9.38
N THR A 511 2.66 7.52 -9.31
CA THR A 511 3.91 7.57 -8.53
C THR A 511 5.17 7.29 -9.36
N VAL A 512 5.05 6.61 -10.49
CA VAL A 512 6.20 6.24 -11.34
C VAL A 512 6.03 6.86 -12.72
N PHE A 513 7.04 7.64 -13.11
CA PHE A 513 7.10 8.37 -14.37
C PHE A 513 8.27 7.85 -15.20
N ASP A 514 8.01 7.55 -16.48
CA ASP A 514 8.96 6.86 -17.33
C ASP A 514 10.23 7.68 -17.59
N MET A 515 11.38 7.01 -17.58
CA MET A 515 12.69 7.64 -17.84
C MET A 515 12.85 8.14 -19.26
N ASP A 516 12.08 7.61 -20.21
CA ASP A 516 12.12 8.02 -21.62
C ASP A 516 11.01 9.02 -21.98
N ASP A 517 10.26 9.54 -20.99
CA ASP A 517 9.30 10.63 -21.21
C ASP A 517 10.03 11.98 -21.31
N GLU A 518 10.30 12.38 -22.55
CA GLU A 518 10.97 13.65 -22.86
C GLU A 518 10.14 14.89 -22.50
N SER A 519 8.82 14.74 -22.27
CA SER A 519 7.95 15.87 -21.93
C SER A 519 8.14 16.35 -20.49
N HIS A 520 8.53 15.45 -19.59
CA HIS A 520 8.68 15.73 -18.16
C HIS A 520 9.92 15.04 -17.53
N PRO A 521 11.13 15.32 -18.02
CA PRO A 521 12.34 14.64 -17.57
C PRO A 521 12.69 14.92 -16.10
N GLU A 522 12.16 16.00 -15.54
CA GLU A 522 12.40 16.42 -14.15
C GLU A 522 11.72 15.49 -13.12
N ILE A 523 10.61 14.84 -13.50
CA ILE A 523 9.87 13.93 -12.62
C ILE A 523 10.16 12.46 -12.92
N ALA A 524 10.86 12.15 -14.00
CA ALA A 524 11.20 10.79 -14.41
C ALA A 524 11.94 10.05 -13.30
N ASN A 525 11.44 8.86 -12.90
CA ASN A 525 11.90 8.16 -11.71
C ASN A 525 11.85 6.62 -11.81
N GLY A 526 11.50 6.07 -12.98
CA GLY A 526 11.41 4.62 -13.16
C GLY A 526 11.14 4.22 -14.61
N PHE A 527 10.87 2.93 -14.80
CA PHE A 527 10.58 2.36 -16.12
C PHE A 527 9.14 1.86 -16.13
N VAL A 528 8.37 2.30 -17.13
CA VAL A 528 6.92 2.05 -17.19
C VAL A 528 6.59 1.25 -18.45
N PHE A 529 5.68 0.30 -18.35
CA PHE A 529 5.07 -0.41 -19.47
C PHE A 529 3.54 -0.43 -19.33
N GLU A 530 2.81 -0.53 -20.44
CA GLU A 530 1.35 -0.44 -20.45
C GLU A 530 0.67 -1.80 -20.64
N GLY A 531 1.23 -2.67 -21.50
CA GLY A 531 0.66 -3.97 -21.83
C GLY A 531 0.61 -4.94 -20.65
N ILE A 532 -0.22 -5.96 -20.79
CA ILE A 532 -0.27 -7.09 -19.86
C ILE A 532 0.45 -8.32 -20.43
N ASP A 533 1.15 -8.14 -21.54
CA ASP A 533 1.89 -9.15 -22.25
C ASP A 533 3.38 -9.17 -21.87
N GLU A 534 4.03 -10.28 -22.12
CA GLU A 534 5.43 -10.53 -21.81
C GLU A 534 6.39 -9.60 -22.57
N GLY A 535 6.07 -9.24 -23.82
CA GLY A 535 6.90 -8.37 -24.66
C GLY A 535 6.98 -6.94 -24.12
N SER A 536 5.86 -6.40 -23.63
CA SER A 536 5.82 -5.08 -22.99
C SER A 536 6.71 -5.04 -21.75
N LEU A 537 6.70 -6.09 -20.93
CA LEU A 537 7.57 -6.20 -19.76
C LEU A 537 9.04 -6.35 -20.16
N SER A 538 9.35 -7.21 -21.15
CA SER A 538 10.74 -7.39 -21.64
C SER A 538 11.33 -6.07 -22.08
N CYS A 539 10.60 -5.28 -22.86
CA CYS A 539 11.05 -3.96 -23.32
C CYS A 539 11.42 -3.03 -22.15
N ALA A 540 10.60 -2.99 -21.07
CA ALA A 540 10.91 -2.18 -19.89
C ALA A 540 12.13 -2.70 -19.12
N LEU A 541 12.28 -4.02 -18.99
CA LEU A 541 13.45 -4.65 -18.37
C LEU A 541 14.72 -4.35 -19.17
N ASP A 542 14.70 -4.51 -20.48
CA ASP A 542 15.85 -4.25 -21.36
C ASP A 542 16.31 -2.79 -21.27
N ARG A 543 15.38 -1.83 -21.29
CA ARG A 543 15.68 -0.41 -21.09
C ARG A 543 16.33 -0.16 -19.73
N ALA A 544 15.76 -0.70 -18.65
CA ALA A 544 16.28 -0.51 -17.30
C ALA A 544 17.70 -1.10 -17.16
N PHE A 545 17.95 -2.27 -17.76
CA PHE A 545 19.25 -2.91 -17.76
C PHE A 545 20.29 -2.13 -18.55
N SER A 546 19.93 -1.65 -19.75
CA SER A 546 20.79 -0.76 -20.54
C SER A 546 21.18 0.49 -19.76
N TYR A 547 20.23 1.18 -19.13
CA TYR A 547 20.53 2.33 -18.27
C TYR A 547 21.49 1.99 -17.13
N TYR A 548 21.25 0.89 -16.43
CA TYR A 548 22.11 0.45 -15.33
C TYR A 548 23.54 0.15 -15.77
N GLN A 549 23.71 -0.53 -16.92
CA GLN A 549 25.01 -1.00 -17.42
C GLN A 549 25.79 0.09 -18.13
N GLU A 550 25.12 0.86 -19.00
CA GLU A 550 25.75 1.80 -19.91
C GLU A 550 25.89 3.21 -19.33
N LYS A 551 24.98 3.62 -18.40
CA LYS A 551 24.90 4.97 -17.87
C LYS A 551 25.06 5.02 -16.34
N PRO A 552 26.21 4.60 -15.79
CA PRO A 552 26.38 4.43 -14.34
C PRO A 552 26.26 5.71 -13.52
N ILE A 553 26.63 6.84 -14.07
CA ILE A 553 26.52 8.15 -13.37
C ILE A 553 25.06 8.59 -13.36
N GLU A 554 24.36 8.44 -14.48
CA GLU A 554 22.94 8.74 -14.56
C GLU A 554 22.13 7.83 -13.63
N TRP A 555 22.49 6.53 -13.57
CA TRP A 555 21.85 5.59 -12.64
C TRP A 555 22.00 6.02 -11.19
N GLU A 556 23.18 6.44 -10.75
CA GLU A 556 23.40 6.92 -9.39
C GLU A 556 22.57 8.19 -9.10
N ASN A 557 22.42 9.08 -10.08
CA ASN A 557 21.56 10.26 -9.97
C ASN A 557 20.07 9.87 -9.85
N ILE A 558 19.63 8.83 -10.58
CA ILE A 558 18.26 8.31 -10.45
C ILE A 558 18.06 7.74 -9.05
N VAL A 559 19.00 6.94 -8.54
CA VAL A 559 18.95 6.37 -7.18
C VAL A 559 18.80 7.47 -6.13
N GLN A 560 19.60 8.53 -6.22
CA GLN A 560 19.51 9.67 -5.30
C GLN A 560 18.17 10.40 -5.42
N ARG A 561 17.67 10.60 -6.64
CA ARG A 561 16.40 11.25 -6.94
C ARG A 561 15.23 10.49 -6.33
N VAL A 562 15.13 9.17 -6.58
CA VAL A 562 14.01 8.37 -6.06
C VAL A 562 13.99 8.34 -4.53
N MET A 563 15.15 8.35 -3.88
CA MET A 563 15.24 8.42 -2.42
C MET A 563 14.79 9.77 -1.83
N GLN A 564 14.82 10.85 -2.62
CA GLN A 564 14.42 12.19 -2.19
C GLN A 564 12.93 12.47 -2.42
N ILE A 565 12.23 11.62 -3.18
CA ILE A 565 10.79 11.77 -3.40
C ILE A 565 10.06 11.57 -2.07
N ASP A 566 9.30 12.58 -1.68
CA ASP A 566 8.46 12.51 -0.48
C ASP A 566 7.16 11.74 -0.77
N ASN A 567 7.17 10.47 -0.40
CA ASN A 567 6.00 9.58 -0.40
C ASN A 567 5.45 9.38 1.02
N SER A 568 5.76 10.25 1.97
CA SER A 568 5.32 10.12 3.37
C SER A 568 3.83 10.42 3.54
N TRP A 569 3.28 9.92 4.63
CA TRP A 569 1.94 10.27 5.09
C TRP A 569 1.81 11.77 5.41
N ASN A 570 2.89 12.46 5.79
CA ASN A 570 2.84 13.91 6.05
C ASN A 570 2.36 14.71 4.84
N LYS A 571 2.73 14.25 3.63
CA LYS A 571 2.29 14.87 2.37
C LYS A 571 0.82 14.61 2.05
N THR A 572 0.30 13.43 2.38
CA THR A 572 -1.04 12.99 1.94
C THR A 572 -2.11 13.10 3.02
N ALA A 573 -1.74 13.04 4.31
CA ALA A 573 -2.69 13.12 5.43
C ALA A 573 -3.54 14.39 5.41
N GLY A 574 -2.98 15.52 4.97
CA GLY A 574 -3.73 16.78 4.83
C GLY A 574 -4.99 16.62 3.99
N LYS A 575 -4.92 15.88 2.88
CA LYS A 575 -6.10 15.61 2.02
C LYS A 575 -7.19 14.81 2.73
N TYR A 576 -6.81 13.84 3.57
CA TYR A 576 -7.77 13.12 4.42
C TYR A 576 -8.42 14.05 5.45
N ILE A 577 -7.62 14.91 6.07
CA ILE A 577 -8.11 15.91 7.05
C ILE A 577 -9.06 16.90 6.37
N ASP A 578 -8.81 17.31 5.14
CA ASP A 578 -9.73 18.13 4.34
C ASP A 578 -11.07 17.41 4.12
N VAL A 579 -11.05 16.11 3.79
CA VAL A 579 -12.27 15.28 3.68
C VAL A 579 -12.98 15.20 5.03
N TYR A 580 -12.28 14.98 6.14
CA TYR A 580 -12.89 14.94 7.48
C TYR A 580 -13.55 16.28 7.83
N ASN A 581 -12.88 17.40 7.57
CA ASN A 581 -13.42 18.74 7.79
C ASN A 581 -14.65 19.06 6.93
N SER A 582 -14.70 18.53 5.70
CA SER A 582 -15.82 18.74 4.78
C SER A 582 -17.14 18.13 5.26
N ILE A 583 -17.06 17.06 6.03
CA ILE A 583 -18.25 16.36 6.58
C ILE A 583 -18.54 16.70 8.04
N ARG A 584 -17.64 17.42 8.71
CA ARG A 584 -17.81 17.84 10.11
C ARG A 584 -18.96 18.84 10.24
N VAL A 585 -19.87 18.67 11.19
CA VAL A 585 -20.82 19.73 11.55
C VAL A 585 -20.12 20.72 12.48
N ARG A 586 -20.01 21.93 12.03
CA ARG A 586 -19.67 23.04 12.90
C ARG A 586 -20.96 23.48 13.63
N TRP A 587 -20.98 23.29 14.93
CA TRP A 587 -22.06 23.79 15.79
C TRP A 587 -21.87 25.27 16.03
#